data_f57042fe4b4479da60a79d68f6872a14
#
_entry.id   f57042fe4b4479da60a79d68f6872a14
#
_cell.length_a   1.000
_cell.length_b   1.000
_cell.length_c   1.000
_cell.angle_alpha   90.00
_cell.angle_beta   90.00
_cell.angle_gamma   90.00
#
_symmetry.space_group_name_H-M   'P 1'
#
loop_
_entity.id
_entity.type
_entity.pdbx_description
1 polymer ?
#
loop_
_entity_poly.entity_id
_entity_poly.type
_entity_poly.pdbx_seq_one_letter_code
_entity_poly.pdbx_strand_id
1 'polypeptide(L)'
;MRIGTNSSYTMMQYYQGKTQAGLNNILAQMNGLKIQFGYQDTSIFNKTLELDYNITTLTQSKELANNALTFTKHTDTALSELASSMDNFKSKLVQGANDIHSETSRLAIAQDLKSIRDHFLSIANTSIGGEFIFGGTATTTKPFNPDGSYNGNNATLNALLSSNNSLAYNITGYELFFGSDNDTNRVISTNIPKLNQSALNPQIMDPDHPTVNSEEVYITAED
;
A
#
# COMPACT_ATOMS: atom_id res chain seq x y z
N MET A 1 13.73 -49.59 -67.16
CA MET A 1 13.73 -49.72 -65.70
C MET A 1 14.72 -48.77 -64.99
N ARG A 2 14.78 -47.50 -65.38
CA ARG A 2 15.66 -46.52 -64.68
C ARG A 2 14.92 -45.49 -63.82
N ILE A 3 13.57 -45.49 -63.93
CA ILE A 3 12.76 -44.52 -63.21
C ILE A 3 12.52 -44.95 -61.74
N GLY A 4 12.45 -46.24 -61.44
CA GLY A 4 12.17 -46.76 -60.13
C GLY A 4 13.31 -46.55 -59.10
N THR A 5 14.58 -46.62 -59.53
CA THR A 5 15.72 -46.45 -58.64
C THR A 5 15.92 -44.99 -58.21
N ASN A 6 15.64 -44.05 -59.11
CA ASN A 6 15.77 -42.62 -58.77
C ASN A 6 14.68 -42.18 -57.80
N SER A 7 13.43 -42.68 -57.98
CA SER A 7 12.32 -42.45 -57.05
C SER A 7 12.59 -43.04 -55.67
N SER A 8 13.12 -44.27 -55.60
CA SER A 8 13.48 -44.91 -54.34
C SER A 8 14.64 -44.18 -53.60
N TYR A 9 15.60 -43.66 -54.36
CA TYR A 9 16.71 -42.87 -53.79
C TYR A 9 16.23 -41.53 -53.23
N THR A 10 15.36 -40.82 -53.97
CA THR A 10 14.79 -39.57 -53.51
C THR A 10 13.93 -39.77 -52.26
N MET A 11 13.15 -40.85 -52.22
CA MET A 11 12.29 -41.20 -51.10
C MET A 11 13.15 -41.57 -49.85
N MET A 12 14.25 -42.28 -50.03
CA MET A 12 15.20 -42.59 -48.99
C MET A 12 15.85 -41.35 -48.43
N GLN A 13 16.28 -40.42 -49.26
CA GLN A 13 16.84 -39.13 -48.83
C GLN A 13 15.83 -38.29 -48.05
N TYR A 14 14.55 -38.29 -48.49
CA TYR A 14 13.49 -37.60 -47.79
C TYR A 14 13.26 -38.15 -46.37
N TYR A 15 13.17 -39.50 -46.25
CA TYR A 15 13.03 -40.13 -44.91
C TYR A 15 14.24 -39.96 -44.05
N GLN A 16 15.43 -40.02 -44.61
CA GLN A 16 16.67 -39.77 -43.86
C GLN A 16 16.76 -38.33 -43.35
N GLY A 17 16.35 -37.34 -44.16
CA GLY A 17 16.30 -35.94 -43.74
C GLY A 17 15.26 -35.74 -42.63
N LYS A 18 14.08 -36.38 -42.74
CA LYS A 18 13.03 -36.33 -41.73
C LYS A 18 13.46 -36.95 -40.40
N THR A 19 14.14 -38.07 -40.43
CA THR A 19 14.68 -38.76 -39.24
C THR A 19 15.79 -37.92 -38.59
N GLN A 20 16.66 -37.30 -39.36
CA GLN A 20 17.72 -36.41 -38.86
C GLN A 20 17.13 -35.16 -38.19
N ALA A 21 16.09 -34.56 -38.79
CA ALA A 21 15.40 -33.44 -38.19
C ALA A 21 14.71 -33.82 -36.88
N GLY A 22 14.10 -35.00 -36.83
CA GLY A 22 13.50 -35.55 -35.59
C GLY A 22 14.54 -35.76 -34.50
N LEU A 23 15.70 -36.33 -34.85
CA LEU A 23 16.80 -36.56 -33.91
C LEU A 23 17.34 -35.23 -33.34
N ASN A 24 17.54 -34.24 -34.21
CA ASN A 24 17.98 -32.92 -33.79
C ASN A 24 16.99 -32.22 -32.85
N ASN A 25 15.70 -32.38 -33.10
CA ASN A 25 14.66 -31.87 -32.21
C ASN A 25 14.71 -32.54 -30.82
N ILE A 26 14.85 -33.87 -30.78
CA ILE A 26 14.99 -34.62 -29.53
C ILE A 26 16.25 -34.20 -28.78
N LEU A 27 17.38 -34.05 -29.44
CA LEU A 27 18.63 -33.57 -28.85
C LEU A 27 18.48 -32.13 -28.29
N ALA A 28 17.79 -31.25 -29.01
CA ALA A 28 17.49 -29.89 -28.54
C ALA A 28 16.62 -29.92 -27.27
N GLN A 29 15.62 -30.79 -27.21
CA GLN A 29 14.77 -30.97 -26.02
C GLN A 29 15.56 -31.54 -24.85
N MET A 30 16.43 -32.53 -25.09
CA MET A 30 17.30 -33.09 -24.04
C MET A 30 18.30 -32.06 -23.48
N ASN A 31 18.73 -31.10 -24.28
CA ASN A 31 19.59 -30.01 -23.86
C ASN A 31 18.83 -28.85 -23.22
N GLY A 32 17.53 -29.01 -22.96
CA GLY A 32 16.70 -27.98 -22.30
C GLY A 32 16.36 -26.79 -23.20
N LEU A 33 16.55 -26.90 -24.51
CA LEU A 33 16.16 -25.85 -25.46
C LEU A 33 14.64 -25.88 -25.65
N LYS A 34 14.02 -24.72 -25.52
CA LYS A 34 12.58 -24.56 -25.75
C LYS A 34 12.24 -24.79 -27.22
N ILE A 35 11.08 -25.40 -27.48
CA ILE A 35 10.53 -25.49 -28.83
C ILE A 35 10.10 -24.10 -29.27
N GLN A 36 10.76 -23.55 -30.30
CA GLN A 36 10.52 -22.19 -30.77
C GLN A 36 9.39 -22.09 -31.80
N PHE A 37 9.08 -23.19 -32.49
CA PHE A 37 8.15 -23.18 -33.61
C PHE A 37 7.06 -24.25 -33.43
N GLY A 38 5.80 -23.85 -33.59
CA GLY A 38 4.64 -24.71 -33.42
C GLY A 38 4.57 -25.89 -34.42
N TYR A 39 5.31 -25.83 -35.56
CA TYR A 39 5.38 -26.95 -36.52
C TYR A 39 6.24 -28.12 -36.05
N GLN A 40 7.09 -27.92 -35.02
CA GLN A 40 7.93 -28.99 -34.47
C GLN A 40 7.11 -29.97 -33.63
N ASP A 41 6.31 -29.46 -32.72
CA ASP A 41 5.29 -30.21 -31.95
C ASP A 41 4.31 -29.19 -31.39
N THR A 42 3.10 -29.14 -31.97
CA THR A 42 2.09 -28.15 -31.59
C THR A 42 1.60 -28.31 -30.15
N SER A 43 1.53 -29.57 -29.66
CA SER A 43 1.05 -29.84 -28.30
C SER A 43 2.05 -29.35 -27.26
N ILE A 44 3.33 -29.71 -27.43
CA ILE A 44 4.40 -29.30 -26.53
C ILE A 44 4.60 -27.78 -26.63
N PHE A 45 4.52 -27.21 -27.84
CA PHE A 45 4.64 -25.77 -28.04
C PHE A 45 3.55 -24.99 -27.26
N ASN A 46 2.27 -25.40 -27.39
CA ASN A 46 1.18 -24.78 -26.65
C ASN A 46 1.37 -24.90 -25.12
N LYS A 47 1.84 -26.09 -24.66
CA LYS A 47 2.12 -26.30 -23.25
C LYS A 47 3.26 -25.40 -22.74
N THR A 48 4.29 -25.22 -23.56
CA THR A 48 5.41 -24.32 -23.24
C THR A 48 4.95 -22.87 -23.14
N LEU A 49 4.12 -22.41 -24.08
CA LEU A 49 3.54 -21.07 -24.02
C LEU A 49 2.67 -20.86 -22.77
N GLU A 50 1.85 -21.85 -22.42
CA GLU A 50 1.03 -21.81 -21.20
C GLU A 50 1.89 -21.71 -19.95
N LEU A 51 2.97 -22.51 -19.87
CA LEU A 51 3.90 -22.50 -18.76
C LEU A 51 4.69 -21.18 -18.69
N ASP A 52 5.16 -20.65 -19.81
CA ASP A 52 5.85 -19.37 -19.86
C ASP A 52 4.95 -18.21 -19.43
N TYR A 53 3.67 -18.22 -19.84
CA TYR A 53 2.68 -17.28 -19.39
C TYR A 53 2.48 -17.37 -17.87
N ASN A 54 2.31 -18.58 -17.34
CA ASN A 54 2.13 -18.81 -15.90
C ASN A 54 3.37 -18.37 -15.10
N ILE A 55 4.57 -18.68 -15.57
CA ILE A 55 5.83 -18.24 -14.94
C ILE A 55 5.94 -16.73 -14.93
N THR A 56 5.62 -16.07 -16.04
CA THR A 56 5.64 -14.62 -16.15
C THR A 56 4.63 -13.98 -15.18
N THR A 57 3.41 -14.48 -15.15
CA THR A 57 2.36 -14.00 -14.25
C THR A 57 2.74 -14.18 -12.79
N LEU A 58 3.27 -15.35 -12.41
CA LEU A 58 3.73 -15.61 -11.05
C LEU A 58 4.92 -14.73 -10.65
N THR A 59 5.82 -14.48 -11.60
CA THR A 59 6.98 -13.59 -11.37
C THR A 59 6.52 -12.16 -11.12
N GLN A 60 5.59 -11.64 -11.92
CA GLN A 60 4.99 -10.32 -11.73
C GLN A 60 4.24 -10.24 -10.39
N SER A 61 3.43 -11.25 -10.05
CA SER A 61 2.73 -11.31 -8.75
C SER A 61 3.70 -11.31 -7.57
N LYS A 62 4.80 -12.03 -7.67
CA LYS A 62 5.87 -12.04 -6.65
C LYS A 62 6.51 -10.67 -6.51
N GLU A 63 6.76 -9.96 -7.60
CA GLU A 63 7.34 -8.61 -7.57
C GLU A 63 6.37 -7.62 -6.92
N LEU A 64 5.09 -7.65 -7.30
CA LEU A 64 4.05 -6.83 -6.67
C LEU A 64 3.93 -7.12 -5.16
N ALA A 65 3.96 -8.39 -4.76
CA ALA A 65 3.93 -8.78 -3.36
C ALA A 65 5.16 -8.27 -2.58
N ASN A 66 6.34 -8.31 -3.18
CA ASN A 66 7.57 -7.78 -2.56
C ASN A 66 7.52 -6.26 -2.41
N ASN A 67 6.98 -5.55 -3.40
CA ASN A 67 6.79 -4.10 -3.33
C ASN A 67 5.79 -3.74 -2.23
N ALA A 68 4.65 -4.43 -2.16
CA ALA A 68 3.67 -4.27 -1.10
C ALA A 68 4.26 -4.55 0.30
N LEU A 69 5.07 -5.61 0.43
CA LEU A 69 5.77 -5.95 1.68
C LEU A 69 6.74 -4.84 2.10
N THR A 70 7.49 -4.30 1.15
CA THR A 70 8.43 -3.19 1.41
C THR A 70 7.68 -1.95 1.84
N PHE A 71 6.60 -1.60 1.15
CA PHE A 71 5.72 -0.50 1.52
C PHE A 71 5.16 -0.66 2.95
N THR A 72 4.62 -1.84 3.26
CA THR A 72 4.06 -2.14 4.59
C THR A 72 5.11 -2.04 5.69
N LYS A 73 6.34 -2.51 5.46
CA LYS A 73 7.44 -2.38 6.44
C LYS A 73 7.79 -0.92 6.73
N HIS A 74 7.82 -0.08 5.72
CA HIS A 74 8.05 1.35 5.92
C HIS A 74 6.88 2.03 6.64
N THR A 75 5.66 1.62 6.31
CA THR A 75 4.46 2.07 7.03
C THR A 75 4.53 1.69 8.50
N ASP A 76 4.90 0.45 8.83
CA ASP A 76 5.08 -0.02 10.20
C ASP A 76 6.15 0.78 10.96
N THR A 77 7.27 1.06 10.30
CA THR A 77 8.32 1.93 10.87
C THR A 77 7.80 3.34 11.16
N ALA A 78 7.08 3.95 10.21
CA ALA A 78 6.50 5.27 10.39
C ALA A 78 5.44 5.30 11.50
N LEU A 79 4.61 4.25 11.61
CA LEU A 79 3.62 4.11 12.68
C LEU A 79 4.29 3.95 14.06
N SER A 80 5.37 3.18 14.14
CA SER A 80 6.14 3.02 15.37
C SER A 80 6.79 4.33 15.83
N GLU A 81 7.32 5.12 14.90
CA GLU A 81 7.87 6.44 15.15
C GLU A 81 6.77 7.43 15.57
N LEU A 82 5.61 7.37 14.93
CA LEU A 82 4.43 8.16 15.30
C LEU A 82 3.98 7.85 16.73
N ALA A 83 3.87 6.56 17.10
CA ALA A 83 3.52 6.12 18.44
C ALA A 83 4.49 6.65 19.50
N SER A 84 5.78 6.51 19.25
CA SER A 84 6.83 7.02 20.15
C SER A 84 6.76 8.55 20.32
N SER A 85 6.51 9.27 19.22
CA SER A 85 6.34 10.71 19.24
C SER A 85 5.06 11.12 19.97
N MET A 86 3.98 10.33 19.88
CA MET A 86 2.73 10.56 20.61
C MET A 86 2.93 10.40 22.12
N ASP A 87 3.68 9.40 22.56
CA ASP A 87 4.01 9.22 23.96
C ASP A 87 4.85 10.40 24.52
N ASN A 88 5.78 10.90 23.72
CA ASN A 88 6.53 12.09 24.07
C ASN A 88 5.65 13.35 24.15
N PHE A 89 4.74 13.53 23.18
CA PHE A 89 3.76 14.60 23.19
C PHE A 89 2.91 14.57 24.47
N LYS A 90 2.39 13.40 24.81
CA LYS A 90 1.57 13.17 26.01
C LYS A 90 2.33 13.50 27.29
N SER A 91 3.58 13.07 27.37
CA SER A 91 4.46 13.38 28.51
C SER A 91 4.71 14.89 28.67
N LYS A 92 4.98 15.58 27.55
CA LYS A 92 5.18 17.03 27.54
C LYS A 92 3.90 17.80 27.87
N LEU A 93 2.75 17.30 27.41
CA LEU A 93 1.45 17.88 27.73
C LEU A 93 1.16 17.80 29.24
N VAL A 94 1.36 16.63 29.85
CA VAL A 94 1.21 16.44 31.31
C VAL A 94 2.18 17.34 32.07
N GLN A 95 3.45 17.47 31.61
CA GLN A 95 4.40 18.39 32.19
C GLN A 95 3.93 19.83 32.12
N GLY A 96 3.39 20.27 30.99
CA GLY A 96 2.87 21.63 30.81
C GLY A 96 1.60 21.93 31.60
N ALA A 97 0.81 20.92 31.93
CA ALA A 97 -0.41 21.05 32.73
C ALA A 97 -0.17 21.26 34.20
N ASN A 98 1.05 21.00 34.71
CA ASN A 98 1.39 21.22 36.13
C ASN A 98 1.56 22.71 36.41
N ASP A 99 0.90 23.18 37.48
CA ASP A 99 0.87 24.60 37.88
C ASP A 99 2.19 25.16 38.42
N ILE A 100 3.20 24.31 38.67
CA ILE A 100 4.48 24.67 39.31
C ILE A 100 5.43 25.40 38.32
N HIS A 101 5.10 25.44 37.03
CA HIS A 101 6.00 25.98 36.01
C HIS A 101 5.90 27.51 35.90
N SER A 102 7.05 28.18 35.87
CA SER A 102 7.15 29.61 35.53
C SER A 102 6.66 29.87 34.07
N GLU A 103 6.30 31.10 33.77
CA GLU A 103 5.90 31.47 32.41
C GLU A 103 6.94 31.11 31.36
N THR A 104 8.23 31.34 31.66
CA THR A 104 9.36 30.97 30.80
C THR A 104 9.43 29.46 30.55
N SER A 105 9.15 28.64 31.59
CA SER A 105 9.13 27.18 31.46
C SER A 105 7.96 26.69 30.62
N ARG A 106 6.80 27.32 30.78
CA ARG A 106 5.61 27.01 29.93
C ARG A 106 5.85 27.36 28.45
N LEU A 107 6.51 28.48 28.18
CA LEU A 107 6.89 28.84 26.80
C LEU A 107 7.85 27.82 26.20
N ALA A 108 8.82 27.31 26.97
CA ALA A 108 9.73 26.28 26.50
C ALA A 108 8.97 24.97 26.18
N ILE A 109 8.07 24.55 27.06
CA ILE A 109 7.21 23.36 26.82
C ILE A 109 6.32 23.55 25.58
N ALA A 110 5.74 24.73 25.39
CA ALA A 110 4.95 25.04 24.20
C ALA A 110 5.80 24.97 22.91
N GLN A 111 7.05 25.40 22.96
CA GLN A 111 7.97 25.26 21.84
C GLN A 111 8.32 23.78 21.56
N ASP A 112 8.53 22.98 22.60
CA ASP A 112 8.75 21.53 22.48
C ASP A 112 7.52 20.86 21.83
N LEU A 113 6.32 21.15 22.30
CA LEU A 113 5.07 20.62 21.74
C LEU A 113 4.90 20.99 20.26
N LYS A 114 5.26 22.23 19.89
CA LYS A 114 5.26 22.65 18.48
C LYS A 114 6.26 21.85 17.65
N SER A 115 7.45 21.61 18.17
CA SER A 115 8.46 20.80 17.50
C SER A 115 8.00 19.35 17.30
N ILE A 116 7.33 18.77 18.30
CA ILE A 116 6.75 17.43 18.20
C ILE A 116 5.64 17.40 17.15
N ARG A 117 4.77 18.42 17.10
CA ARG A 117 3.75 18.54 16.06
C ARG A 117 4.37 18.58 14.64
N ASP A 118 5.41 19.37 14.46
CA ASP A 118 6.09 19.48 13.18
C ASP A 118 6.78 18.15 12.80
N HIS A 119 7.23 17.39 13.80
CA HIS A 119 7.74 16.04 13.59
C HIS A 119 6.62 15.05 13.17
N PHE A 120 5.42 15.14 13.77
CA PHE A 120 4.26 14.38 13.31
C PHE A 120 3.93 14.65 11.84
N LEU A 121 3.92 15.92 11.44
CA LEU A 121 3.69 16.29 10.05
C LEU A 121 4.78 15.73 9.12
N SER A 122 6.02 15.66 9.60
CA SER A 122 7.11 15.05 8.83
C SER A 122 6.89 13.55 8.64
N ILE A 123 6.53 12.83 9.71
CA ILE A 123 6.21 11.39 9.64
C ILE A 123 4.99 11.15 8.73
N ALA A 124 3.93 11.94 8.89
CA ALA A 124 2.72 11.85 8.09
C ALA A 124 2.95 12.13 6.58
N ASN A 125 4.04 12.83 6.26
CA ASN A 125 4.49 13.09 4.89
C ASN A 125 5.70 12.22 4.49
N THR A 126 5.90 11.07 5.13
CA THR A 126 6.96 10.15 4.72
C THR A 126 6.70 9.62 3.31
N SER A 127 7.76 9.56 2.51
CA SER A 127 7.69 9.03 1.14
C SER A 127 8.76 7.96 0.90
N ILE A 128 8.46 7.02 0.02
CA ILE A 128 9.33 5.93 -0.41
C ILE A 128 9.42 5.98 -1.91
N GLY A 129 10.63 6.13 -2.46
CA GLY A 129 10.81 6.23 -3.90
C GLY A 129 10.08 7.40 -4.57
N GLY A 130 9.70 8.42 -3.81
CA GLY A 130 8.91 9.56 -4.29
C GLY A 130 7.40 9.40 -4.12
N GLU A 131 6.93 8.29 -3.56
CA GLU A 131 5.52 8.02 -3.29
C GLU A 131 5.23 8.19 -1.80
N PHE A 132 4.22 8.99 -1.46
CA PHE A 132 3.78 9.22 -0.08
C PHE A 132 2.96 8.03 0.42
N ILE A 133 3.31 7.53 1.62
CA ILE A 133 2.71 6.31 2.17
C ILE A 133 1.30 6.50 2.73
N PHE A 134 0.96 7.71 3.17
CA PHE A 134 -0.34 8.02 3.79
C PHE A 134 -1.29 8.79 2.87
N GLY A 135 -0.95 8.95 1.58
CA GLY A 135 -1.75 9.70 0.60
C GLY A 135 -2.94 8.92 0.02
N GLY A 136 -3.15 7.66 0.41
CA GLY A 136 -4.09 6.77 -0.28
C GLY A 136 -3.56 6.40 -1.67
N THR A 137 -4.38 6.54 -2.71
CA THR A 137 -3.94 6.37 -4.10
C THR A 137 -3.33 7.63 -4.71
N ALA A 138 -3.38 8.79 -4.02
CA ALA A 138 -2.71 10.02 -4.42
C ALA A 138 -1.24 10.05 -3.96
N THR A 139 -0.46 9.05 -4.37
CA THR A 139 0.90 8.80 -3.87
C THR A 139 1.92 9.87 -4.26
N THR A 140 1.64 10.66 -5.29
CA THR A 140 2.54 11.73 -5.77
C THR A 140 2.27 13.08 -5.13
N THR A 141 1.17 13.22 -4.39
CA THR A 141 0.78 14.48 -3.74
C THR A 141 1.07 14.40 -2.25
N LYS A 142 1.67 15.46 -1.70
CA LYS A 142 1.95 15.56 -0.27
C LYS A 142 0.65 15.47 0.53
N PRO A 143 0.49 14.45 1.40
CA PRO A 143 -0.79 14.18 2.04
C PRO A 143 -1.21 15.22 3.07
N PHE A 144 -0.28 15.82 3.80
CA PHE A 144 -0.59 16.79 4.84
C PHE A 144 0.08 18.13 4.59
N ASN A 145 -0.70 19.19 4.67
CA ASN A 145 -0.21 20.56 4.65
C ASN A 145 0.30 20.99 6.03
N PRO A 146 1.07 22.10 6.12
CA PRO A 146 1.55 22.64 7.40
C PRO A 146 0.43 23.06 8.38
N ASP A 147 -0.76 23.36 7.87
CA ASP A 147 -1.97 23.69 8.64
C ASP A 147 -2.68 22.43 9.21
N GLY A 148 -2.24 21.22 8.81
CA GLY A 148 -2.82 19.95 9.20
C GLY A 148 -3.94 19.46 8.27
N SER A 149 -4.28 20.21 7.20
CA SER A 149 -5.28 19.78 6.22
C SER A 149 -4.76 18.59 5.41
N TYR A 150 -5.67 17.64 5.10
CA TYR A 150 -5.36 16.42 4.36
C TYR A 150 -5.71 16.57 2.88
N ASN A 151 -4.73 16.35 2.01
CA ASN A 151 -4.84 16.42 0.55
C ASN A 151 -4.80 15.04 -0.13
N GLY A 152 -4.71 13.97 0.65
CA GLY A 152 -4.77 12.62 0.12
C GLY A 152 -6.21 12.19 -0.16
N ASN A 153 -6.39 10.90 -0.45
CA ASN A 153 -7.71 10.29 -0.55
C ASN A 153 -7.81 9.04 0.34
N ASN A 154 -9.02 8.52 0.51
CA ASN A 154 -9.29 7.35 1.35
C ASN A 154 -9.35 6.04 0.56
N ALA A 155 -8.72 6.00 -0.61
CA ALA A 155 -8.70 4.82 -1.46
C ALA A 155 -7.55 3.88 -1.11
N THR A 156 -7.80 2.58 -1.22
CA THR A 156 -6.84 1.53 -0.91
C THR A 156 -5.95 1.18 -2.10
N LEU A 157 -4.68 0.94 -1.85
CA LEU A 157 -3.74 0.35 -2.79
C LEU A 157 -3.81 -1.17 -2.67
N ASN A 158 -4.00 -1.85 -3.80
CA ASN A 158 -4.17 -3.29 -3.83
C ASN A 158 -3.03 -3.95 -4.60
N ALA A 159 -2.39 -4.95 -4.00
CA ALA A 159 -1.47 -5.86 -4.68
C ALA A 159 -2.24 -7.06 -5.23
N LEU A 160 -2.16 -7.27 -6.54
CA LEU A 160 -2.76 -8.43 -7.19
C LEU A 160 -1.83 -9.64 -7.02
N LEU A 161 -2.21 -10.59 -6.17
CA LEU A 161 -1.42 -11.79 -5.86
C LEU A 161 -1.74 -12.94 -6.81
N SER A 162 -2.94 -12.95 -7.40
CA SER A 162 -3.42 -13.96 -8.35
C SER A 162 -4.59 -13.37 -9.14
N SER A 163 -5.05 -14.06 -10.18
CA SER A 163 -6.16 -13.60 -11.05
C SER A 163 -7.43 -13.18 -10.30
N ASN A 164 -7.66 -13.71 -9.10
CA ASN A 164 -8.86 -13.44 -8.29
C ASN A 164 -8.55 -13.03 -6.84
N ASN A 165 -7.28 -12.79 -6.51
CA ASN A 165 -6.90 -12.46 -5.14
C ASN A 165 -6.08 -11.17 -5.11
N SER A 166 -6.67 -10.12 -4.54
CA SER A 166 -6.02 -8.85 -4.29
C SER A 166 -5.96 -8.56 -2.80
N LEU A 167 -4.84 -8.02 -2.33
CA LEU A 167 -4.63 -7.66 -0.94
C LEU A 167 -4.40 -6.15 -0.85
N ALA A 168 -5.23 -5.46 -0.03
CA ALA A 168 -4.99 -4.08 0.33
C ALA A 168 -3.78 -4.01 1.29
N TYR A 169 -2.84 -3.09 1.03
CA TYR A 169 -1.58 -3.03 1.78
C TYR A 169 -1.25 -1.63 2.33
N ASN A 170 -2.08 -0.63 2.07
CA ASN A 170 -1.89 0.72 2.60
C ASN A 170 -2.90 1.05 3.71
N ILE A 171 -2.49 1.98 4.58
CA ILE A 171 -3.36 2.70 5.51
C ILE A 171 -3.39 4.15 5.05
N THR A 172 -4.57 4.74 4.94
CA THR A 172 -4.70 6.13 4.53
C THR A 172 -4.45 7.08 5.69
N GLY A 173 -3.91 8.25 5.41
CA GLY A 173 -3.74 9.29 6.43
C GLY A 173 -5.07 9.74 7.01
N TYR A 174 -6.13 9.71 6.21
CA TYR A 174 -7.47 10.01 6.70
C TYR A 174 -7.91 9.02 7.79
N GLU A 175 -7.81 7.73 7.51
CA GLU A 175 -8.17 6.67 8.46
C GLU A 175 -7.32 6.72 9.74
N LEU A 176 -6.02 7.00 9.59
CA LEU A 176 -5.08 7.04 10.71
C LEU A 176 -5.31 8.23 11.65
N PHE A 177 -5.53 9.43 11.10
CA PHE A 177 -5.58 10.67 11.88
C PHE A 177 -7.00 11.17 12.16
N PHE A 178 -7.97 10.85 11.30
CA PHE A 178 -9.35 11.29 11.44
C PHE A 178 -10.30 10.13 11.77
N GLY A 179 -9.85 8.88 11.58
CA GLY A 179 -10.59 7.67 11.85
C GLY A 179 -11.44 7.19 10.68
N SER A 180 -12.04 6.02 10.87
CA SER A 180 -12.97 5.47 9.90
C SER A 180 -14.29 6.26 9.93
N ASP A 181 -14.86 6.58 8.76
CA ASP A 181 -16.16 7.23 8.62
C ASP A 181 -17.32 6.44 9.28
N ASN A 182 -17.08 5.19 9.67
CA ASN A 182 -18.06 4.34 10.35
C ASN A 182 -17.99 4.44 11.89
N ASP A 183 -17.06 5.21 12.43
CA ASP A 183 -16.96 5.39 13.88
C ASP A 183 -17.80 6.59 14.32
N THR A 184 -19.12 6.40 14.32
CA THR A 184 -20.11 7.38 14.81
C THR A 184 -20.04 7.57 16.33
N ASN A 185 -19.22 6.79 17.03
CA ASN A 185 -19.08 6.80 18.49
C ASN A 185 -17.76 7.41 18.98
N ARG A 186 -17.11 8.26 18.19
CA ARG A 186 -15.95 8.99 18.68
C ARG A 186 -16.38 10.08 19.64
N VAL A 187 -16.36 9.73 20.91
CA VAL A 187 -16.49 10.70 21.98
C VAL A 187 -15.09 11.25 22.30
N ILE A 188 -14.84 12.50 21.99
CA ILE A 188 -13.64 13.20 22.45
C ILE A 188 -13.95 13.82 23.80
N SER A 189 -13.42 13.23 24.86
CA SER A 189 -13.58 13.76 26.21
C SER A 189 -12.48 14.75 26.53
N THR A 190 -12.83 15.91 27.05
CA THR A 190 -11.88 16.92 27.50
C THR A 190 -12.42 17.61 28.76
N ASN A 191 -11.53 17.93 29.68
CA ASN A 191 -11.85 18.69 30.88
C ASN A 191 -11.91 20.21 30.64
N ILE A 192 -11.86 20.67 29.37
CA ILE A 192 -11.95 22.09 29.01
C ILE A 192 -13.37 22.35 28.44
N PRO A 193 -14.29 22.90 29.24
CA PRO A 193 -15.71 23.04 28.82
C PRO A 193 -15.91 23.87 27.56
N LYS A 194 -15.08 24.88 27.33
CA LYS A 194 -15.17 25.73 26.12
C LYS A 194 -14.72 25.01 24.86
N LEU A 195 -13.81 24.05 24.96
CA LEU A 195 -13.33 23.28 23.83
C LEU A 195 -14.40 22.26 23.37
N ASN A 196 -15.14 21.72 24.33
CA ASN A 196 -16.20 20.75 24.06
C ASN A 196 -17.38 21.36 23.29
N GLN A 197 -17.63 22.65 23.44
CA GLN A 197 -18.85 23.29 22.90
C GLN A 197 -18.71 23.95 21.54
N SER A 198 -17.51 24.37 21.11
CA SER A 198 -17.41 25.16 19.90
C SER A 198 -16.22 24.85 18.99
N ALA A 199 -15.17 24.26 19.52
CA ALA A 199 -13.94 24.08 18.76
C ALA A 199 -13.83 22.72 18.05
N LEU A 200 -14.55 21.69 18.52
CA LEU A 200 -14.41 20.33 18.03
C LEU A 200 -15.35 20.00 16.88
N ASN A 201 -16.57 20.54 16.91
CA ASN A 201 -17.50 20.37 15.79
C ASN A 201 -18.48 21.54 15.71
N PRO A 202 -18.29 22.51 14.82
CA PRO A 202 -19.20 23.63 14.62
C PRO A 202 -20.62 23.22 14.20
N GLN A 203 -20.76 22.05 13.58
CA GLN A 203 -22.06 21.51 13.14
C GLN A 203 -22.93 21.04 14.30
N ILE A 204 -22.32 20.70 15.44
CA ILE A 204 -23.07 20.36 16.68
C ILE A 204 -23.80 21.58 17.27
N MET A 205 -23.34 22.77 16.90
CA MET A 205 -23.97 24.06 17.34
C MET A 205 -24.98 24.58 16.33
N ASP A 206 -25.34 23.80 15.31
CA ASP A 206 -26.35 24.19 14.32
C ASP A 206 -27.73 24.26 14.99
N PRO A 207 -28.36 25.43 15.03
CA PRO A 207 -29.67 25.61 15.65
C PRO A 207 -30.79 24.83 14.93
N ASP A 208 -30.55 24.40 13.68
CA ASP A 208 -31.52 23.60 12.92
C ASP A 208 -31.45 22.09 13.26
N HIS A 209 -30.44 21.66 14.04
CA HIS A 209 -30.27 20.28 14.49
C HIS A 209 -30.03 20.18 16.00
N PRO A 210 -30.96 20.67 16.83
CA PRO A 210 -30.78 20.73 18.30
C PRO A 210 -30.69 19.35 18.97
N THR A 211 -31.12 18.30 18.30
CA THR A 211 -31.02 16.92 18.81
C THR A 211 -29.64 16.33 18.73
N VAL A 212 -28.87 16.73 17.73
CA VAL A 212 -27.46 16.33 17.59
C VAL A 212 -26.62 16.98 18.70
N ASN A 213 -26.96 18.20 19.07
CA ASN A 213 -26.31 18.95 20.14
C ASN A 213 -26.45 18.33 21.53
N SER A 214 -27.47 17.51 21.72
CA SER A 214 -27.77 16.99 23.06
C SER A 214 -27.09 15.63 23.33
N GLU A 215 -26.77 14.88 22.31
CA GLU A 215 -26.25 13.51 22.50
C GLU A 215 -24.74 13.37 22.21
N GLU A 216 -24.18 14.14 21.28
CA GLU A 216 -22.77 14.03 20.92
C GLU A 216 -21.84 14.96 21.68
N VAL A 217 -22.36 16.02 22.27
CA VAL A 217 -21.57 16.99 23.06
C VAL A 217 -21.51 16.62 24.54
N TYR A 218 -22.30 15.68 25.00
CA TYR A 218 -22.16 15.16 26.37
C TYR A 218 -20.94 14.28 26.54
N ILE A 219 -19.87 14.91 26.34
CA ILE A 219 -18.63 14.53 26.92
C ILE A 219 -18.73 14.92 28.37
N THR A 220 -19.22 14.03 29.16
CA THR A 220 -19.07 14.15 30.60
C THR A 220 -17.60 14.24 30.85
N ALA A 221 -17.20 15.34 31.51
CA ALA A 221 -15.94 15.36 32.22
C ALA A 221 -16.06 14.23 33.24
N GLU A 222 -15.42 13.09 32.95
CA GLU A 222 -15.17 12.12 34.00
C GLU A 222 -14.01 12.66 34.83
N ASP A 223 -14.24 12.72 36.11
CA ASP A 223 -13.35 13.16 37.17
C ASP A 223 -11.99 12.42 37.15
#